data_14449c85930802528d6cee79c144e46d
#
_entry.id   14449c85930802528d6cee79c144e46d
#
_cell.length_a   1.000
_cell.length_b   1.000
_cell.length_c   1.000
_cell.angle_alpha   90.00
_cell.angle_beta   90.00
_cell.angle_gamma   90.00
#
_symmetry.space_group_name_H-M   'P 1'
#
loop_
_entity.id
_entity.type
_entity.pdbx_description
1 polymer ?
#
loop_
_entity_poly.entity_id
_entity_poly.type
_entity_poly.pdbx_seq_one_letter_code
_entity_poly.pdbx_strand_id
1 'polypeptide(L)'
;MDSIDQKTLITVFTPAYNRAYKLHLCYESMLRQTSKNFKWLIVDDGSTDNTKELVDNWIKKDNGFEIEYIYKENGGMHTAHNTAFENINTELNMCIDSDDYMVDDAIEQIEKMWNKFGEEKYAGIIALDIYQNGKVIGTELPNQKDIKMYDYYSKGGKGDKKLVYRTEIINKYPPYPVFEGEKYVSLGYKWLLIDQDYDLLVMNRPLCVVEYLEDGSSKNMFREYMNNPNGFAFLRKLHMKYDKTKRRKFITCIHYVSSSFILKNKRFIKESPAKLMTIMAIPFGFVLYRLTILKCKNKI
;
A
#
# COMPACT_ATOMS: atom_id res chain seq x y z
N MET A 1 -18.17 -30.22 -25.10
CA MET A 1 -17.67 -28.84 -25.13
C MET A 1 -16.97 -28.66 -23.80
N ASP A 2 -15.68 -28.88 -23.80
CA ASP A 2 -14.85 -28.79 -22.63
C ASP A 2 -14.81 -27.29 -22.22
N SER A 3 -15.34 -27.00 -21.07
CA SER A 3 -15.14 -25.67 -20.44
C SER A 3 -13.62 -25.50 -20.24
N ILE A 4 -13.00 -24.66 -21.04
CA ILE A 4 -11.65 -24.18 -20.75
C ILE A 4 -11.78 -23.57 -19.36
N ASP A 5 -11.15 -24.20 -18.40
CA ASP A 5 -11.03 -23.72 -17.02
C ASP A 5 -10.26 -22.39 -17.09
N GLN A 6 -11.01 -21.30 -17.26
CA GLN A 6 -10.43 -19.99 -17.45
C GLN A 6 -9.84 -19.58 -16.09
N LYS A 7 -8.54 -19.74 -15.97
CA LYS A 7 -7.81 -19.43 -14.75
C LYS A 7 -8.10 -17.98 -14.35
N THR A 8 -8.65 -17.77 -13.16
CA THR A 8 -8.95 -16.44 -12.61
C THR A 8 -7.75 -15.51 -12.76
N LEU A 9 -7.97 -14.33 -13.37
CA LEU A 9 -6.88 -13.40 -13.72
C LEU A 9 -6.33 -12.66 -12.51
N ILE A 10 -7.19 -12.19 -11.60
CA ILE A 10 -6.81 -11.26 -10.55
C ILE A 10 -7.32 -11.70 -9.17
N THR A 11 -6.49 -11.56 -8.16
CA THR A 11 -6.93 -11.56 -6.76
C THR A 11 -7.04 -10.11 -6.27
N VAL A 12 -8.25 -9.70 -5.91
CA VAL A 12 -8.45 -8.52 -5.08
C VAL A 12 -8.24 -8.95 -3.64
N PHE A 13 -7.38 -8.25 -2.88
CA PHE A 13 -7.21 -8.58 -1.48
C PHE A 13 -7.48 -7.37 -0.59
N THR A 14 -8.01 -7.64 0.61
CA THR A 14 -8.41 -6.62 1.57
C THR A 14 -7.85 -6.95 2.94
N PRO A 15 -6.87 -6.17 3.44
CA PRO A 15 -6.48 -6.21 4.84
C PRO A 15 -7.61 -5.64 5.71
N ALA A 16 -8.02 -6.36 6.73
CA ALA A 16 -9.08 -5.92 7.64
C ALA A 16 -8.64 -6.03 9.11
N TYR A 17 -8.97 -5.03 9.91
CA TYR A 17 -8.79 -5.06 11.36
C TYR A 17 -9.90 -4.26 12.03
N ASN A 18 -10.86 -4.94 12.69
CA ASN A 18 -12.02 -4.34 13.33
C ASN A 18 -12.81 -3.41 12.38
N ARG A 19 -13.18 -3.92 11.20
CA ARG A 19 -13.84 -3.18 10.12
C ARG A 19 -15.19 -3.76 9.70
N ALA A 20 -15.80 -4.64 10.49
CA ALA A 20 -17.11 -5.22 10.17
C ALA A 20 -18.17 -4.17 9.80
N TYR A 21 -18.11 -3.00 10.43
CA TYR A 21 -19.05 -1.88 10.19
C TYR A 21 -18.90 -1.20 8.81
N LYS A 22 -17.75 -1.38 8.12
CA LYS A 22 -17.44 -0.76 6.80
C LYS A 22 -17.25 -1.77 5.68
N LEU A 23 -16.78 -2.97 5.99
CA LEU A 23 -16.40 -3.98 5.00
C LEU A 23 -17.54 -4.37 4.05
N HIS A 24 -18.79 -4.14 4.43
CA HIS A 24 -19.95 -4.35 3.56
C HIS A 24 -19.91 -3.49 2.28
N LEU A 25 -19.38 -2.26 2.33
CA LEU A 25 -19.23 -1.40 1.15
C LEU A 25 -18.28 -2.00 0.13
N CYS A 26 -17.16 -2.56 0.63
CA CYS A 26 -16.22 -3.31 -0.21
C CYS A 26 -16.91 -4.52 -0.84
N TYR A 27 -17.61 -5.36 -0.04
CA TYR A 27 -18.35 -6.52 -0.52
C TYR A 27 -19.40 -6.18 -1.60
N GLU A 28 -20.21 -5.16 -1.37
CA GLU A 28 -21.22 -4.73 -2.34
C GLU A 28 -20.58 -4.28 -3.67
N SER A 29 -19.42 -3.65 -3.64
CA SER A 29 -18.68 -3.27 -4.84
C SER A 29 -18.16 -4.48 -5.62
N MET A 30 -17.75 -5.57 -4.92
CA MET A 30 -17.40 -6.85 -5.56
C MET A 30 -18.60 -7.49 -6.26
N LEU A 31 -19.77 -7.44 -5.63
CA LEU A 31 -21.02 -7.94 -6.23
C LEU A 31 -21.43 -7.17 -7.49
N ARG A 32 -21.16 -5.86 -7.56
CA ARG A 32 -21.50 -5.02 -8.72
C ARG A 32 -20.54 -5.12 -9.89
N GLN A 33 -19.38 -5.78 -9.74
CA GLN A 33 -18.40 -5.88 -10.84
C GLN A 33 -19.01 -6.48 -12.10
N THR A 34 -18.80 -5.82 -13.24
CA THR A 34 -19.24 -6.26 -14.59
C THR A 34 -18.52 -7.52 -15.06
N SER A 35 -17.27 -7.71 -14.68
CA SER A 35 -16.52 -8.97 -14.86
C SER A 35 -16.35 -9.68 -13.52
N LYS A 36 -16.54 -11.02 -13.53
CA LYS A 36 -16.34 -11.90 -12.38
C LYS A 36 -15.03 -12.69 -12.44
N ASN A 37 -14.12 -12.33 -13.32
CA ASN A 37 -12.83 -13.00 -13.49
C ASN A 37 -11.82 -12.60 -12.38
N PHE A 38 -12.28 -12.61 -11.15
CA PHE A 38 -11.48 -12.33 -9.95
C PHE A 38 -11.89 -13.22 -8.79
N LYS A 39 -11.02 -13.29 -7.79
CA LYS A 39 -11.35 -13.78 -6.45
C LYS A 39 -11.04 -12.71 -5.41
N TRP A 40 -11.70 -12.76 -4.27
CA TRP A 40 -11.53 -11.82 -3.18
C TRP A 40 -10.90 -12.50 -1.96
N LEU A 41 -9.69 -12.08 -1.58
CA LEU A 41 -8.97 -12.57 -0.41
C LEU A 41 -9.06 -11.53 0.71
N ILE A 42 -9.69 -11.87 1.81
CA ILE A 42 -9.75 -11.05 3.02
C ILE A 42 -8.70 -11.56 4.00
N VAL A 43 -7.75 -10.70 4.38
CA VAL A 43 -6.76 -11.00 5.40
C VAL A 43 -7.12 -10.24 6.67
N ASP A 44 -7.66 -10.95 7.65
CA ASP A 44 -8.02 -10.40 8.95
C ASP A 44 -6.80 -10.34 9.86
N ASP A 45 -6.35 -9.13 10.15
CA ASP A 45 -5.18 -8.85 10.98
C ASP A 45 -5.52 -8.85 12.48
N GLY A 46 -6.26 -9.87 12.94
CA GLY A 46 -6.56 -10.10 14.36
C GLY A 46 -7.76 -9.32 14.88
N SER A 47 -8.83 -9.20 14.09
CA SER A 47 -10.07 -8.56 14.54
C SER A 47 -10.68 -9.23 15.76
N THR A 48 -11.29 -8.41 16.60
CA THR A 48 -12.02 -8.81 17.81
C THR A 48 -13.52 -8.47 17.73
N ASP A 49 -13.94 -7.83 16.64
CA ASP A 49 -15.34 -7.59 16.33
C ASP A 49 -15.94 -8.74 15.52
N ASN A 50 -17.11 -8.56 14.96
CA ASN A 50 -17.82 -9.59 14.17
C ASN A 50 -17.34 -9.70 12.71
N THR A 51 -16.13 -9.25 12.36
CA THR A 51 -15.59 -9.32 10.99
C THR A 51 -15.61 -10.75 10.45
N LYS A 52 -15.14 -11.73 11.24
CA LYS A 52 -15.13 -13.14 10.82
C LYS A 52 -16.54 -13.67 10.50
N GLU A 53 -17.49 -13.45 11.40
CA GLU A 53 -18.89 -13.92 11.22
C GLU A 53 -19.50 -13.31 9.96
N LEU A 54 -19.25 -12.02 9.72
CA LEU A 54 -19.73 -11.32 8.55
C LEU A 54 -19.20 -11.97 7.26
N VAL A 55 -17.90 -12.24 7.19
CA VAL A 55 -17.26 -12.86 6.00
C VAL A 55 -17.72 -14.31 5.83
N ASP A 56 -17.80 -15.10 6.90
CA ASP A 56 -18.30 -16.48 6.86
C ASP A 56 -19.74 -16.55 6.27
N ASN A 57 -20.56 -15.52 6.52
CA ASN A 57 -21.90 -15.41 5.94
C ASN A 57 -21.88 -15.05 4.46
N TRP A 58 -20.88 -14.31 3.98
CA TRP A 58 -20.72 -14.01 2.55
C TRP A 58 -20.20 -15.21 1.77
N ILE A 59 -19.24 -15.96 2.31
CA ILE A 59 -18.69 -17.18 1.68
C ILE A 59 -19.77 -18.22 1.37
N LYS A 60 -20.83 -18.30 2.20
CA LYS A 60 -21.94 -19.23 2.01
C LYS A 60 -22.91 -18.88 0.88
N LYS A 61 -22.80 -17.67 0.32
CA LYS A 61 -23.69 -17.17 -0.74
C LYS A 61 -23.09 -17.49 -2.12
N ASP A 62 -23.95 -17.56 -3.12
CA ASP A 62 -23.51 -17.51 -4.51
C ASP A 62 -23.21 -16.07 -4.90
N ASN A 63 -21.92 -15.74 -4.95
CA ASN A 63 -21.43 -14.37 -5.23
C ASN A 63 -21.05 -14.19 -6.70
N GLY A 64 -20.97 -15.28 -7.48
CA GLY A 64 -20.42 -15.29 -8.83
C GLY A 64 -18.89 -15.17 -8.87
N PHE A 65 -18.21 -15.14 -7.72
CA PHE A 65 -16.76 -15.16 -7.54
C PHE A 65 -16.40 -15.81 -6.19
N GLU A 66 -15.17 -16.30 -6.08
CA GLU A 66 -14.65 -16.92 -4.86
C GLU A 66 -14.28 -15.89 -3.81
N ILE A 67 -14.61 -16.17 -2.53
CA ILE A 67 -14.17 -15.41 -1.36
C ILE A 67 -13.31 -16.32 -0.48
N GLU A 68 -12.08 -15.89 -0.23
CA GLU A 68 -11.14 -16.53 0.71
C GLU A 68 -10.98 -15.68 1.96
N TYR A 69 -10.84 -16.30 3.12
CA TYR A 69 -10.61 -15.62 4.39
C TYR A 69 -9.43 -16.24 5.14
N ILE A 70 -8.49 -15.40 5.52
CA ILE A 70 -7.32 -15.79 6.31
C ILE A 70 -7.27 -14.92 7.58
N TYR A 71 -7.30 -15.57 8.73
CA TYR A 71 -7.05 -14.91 10.01
C TYR A 71 -5.58 -14.99 10.39
N LYS A 72 -5.03 -13.90 10.93
CA LYS A 72 -3.69 -13.88 11.54
C LYS A 72 -3.69 -13.02 12.80
N GLU A 73 -2.70 -13.21 13.67
CA GLU A 73 -2.50 -12.31 14.81
C GLU A 73 -2.16 -10.89 14.33
N ASN A 74 -2.64 -9.88 15.07
CA ASN A 74 -2.48 -8.48 14.71
C ASN A 74 -1.02 -8.04 14.68
N GLY A 75 -0.50 -7.83 13.50
CA GLY A 75 0.86 -7.36 13.23
C GLY A 75 0.94 -6.05 12.42
N GLY A 76 -0.21 -5.49 12.04
CA GLY A 76 -0.34 -4.28 11.22
C GLY A 76 -0.46 -4.57 9.72
N MET A 77 -0.98 -3.60 8.99
CA MET A 77 -1.34 -3.69 7.57
C MET A 77 -0.25 -4.32 6.69
N HIS A 78 1.02 -3.96 6.90
CA HIS A 78 2.15 -4.50 6.13
C HIS A 78 2.32 -6.02 6.29
N THR A 79 2.00 -6.57 7.48
CA THR A 79 2.04 -8.01 7.71
C THR A 79 0.85 -8.72 7.07
N ALA A 80 -0.32 -8.09 7.04
CA ALA A 80 -1.47 -8.60 6.29
C ALA A 80 -1.19 -8.62 4.78
N HIS A 81 -0.47 -7.64 4.24
CA HIS A 81 0.03 -7.68 2.86
C HIS A 81 0.99 -8.84 2.61
N ASN A 82 1.92 -9.13 3.54
CA ASN A 82 2.81 -10.29 3.41
C ASN A 82 1.98 -11.59 3.33
N THR A 83 1.03 -11.77 4.24
CA THR A 83 0.13 -12.93 4.23
C THR A 83 -0.67 -13.01 2.93
N ALA A 84 -1.18 -11.88 2.40
CA ALA A 84 -1.87 -11.89 1.13
C ALA A 84 -0.94 -12.36 -0.01
N PHE A 85 0.26 -11.80 -0.14
CA PHE A 85 1.19 -12.16 -1.21
C PHE A 85 1.67 -13.61 -1.15
N GLU A 86 1.77 -14.20 0.04
CA GLU A 86 2.09 -15.62 0.23
C GLU A 86 0.96 -16.56 -0.26
N ASN A 87 -0.29 -16.09 -0.30
CA ASN A 87 -1.48 -16.90 -0.63
C ASN A 87 -2.09 -16.57 -2.01
N ILE A 88 -1.66 -15.49 -2.67
CA ILE A 88 -2.13 -15.13 -4.00
C ILE A 88 -1.43 -15.97 -5.06
N ASN A 89 -2.22 -16.63 -5.93
CA ASN A 89 -1.73 -17.49 -7.01
C ASN A 89 -2.24 -17.09 -8.41
N THR A 90 -2.98 -15.97 -8.51
CA THR A 90 -3.42 -15.38 -9.78
C THR A 90 -2.31 -14.57 -10.43
N GLU A 91 -2.44 -14.28 -11.72
CA GLU A 91 -1.44 -13.48 -12.46
C GLU A 91 -1.30 -12.07 -11.90
N LEU A 92 -2.42 -11.42 -11.60
CA LEU A 92 -2.49 -10.07 -11.06
C LEU A 92 -3.01 -10.06 -9.63
N ASN A 93 -2.67 -9.01 -8.91
CA ASN A 93 -3.26 -8.71 -7.61
C ASN A 93 -3.49 -7.21 -7.42
N MET A 94 -4.49 -6.86 -6.62
CA MET A 94 -4.83 -5.48 -6.28
C MET A 94 -5.31 -5.40 -4.83
N CYS A 95 -4.79 -4.44 -4.07
CA CYS A 95 -5.30 -4.14 -2.73
C CYS A 95 -6.47 -3.16 -2.80
N ILE A 96 -7.55 -3.49 -2.09
CA ILE A 96 -8.63 -2.56 -1.75
C ILE A 96 -8.71 -2.52 -0.22
N ASP A 97 -8.55 -1.34 0.35
CA ASP A 97 -8.63 -1.17 1.80
C ASP A 97 -10.06 -1.42 2.29
N SER A 98 -10.21 -1.85 3.53
CA SER A 98 -11.49 -2.31 4.10
C SER A 98 -12.54 -1.21 4.27
N ASP A 99 -12.20 0.03 4.08
CA ASP A 99 -13.05 1.23 4.08
C ASP A 99 -13.26 1.84 2.69
N ASP A 100 -12.64 1.25 1.66
CA ASP A 100 -12.74 1.65 0.26
C ASP A 100 -13.62 0.70 -0.54
N TYR A 101 -13.97 1.09 -1.78
CA TYR A 101 -14.72 0.22 -2.70
C TYR A 101 -14.36 0.47 -4.16
N MET A 102 -14.51 -0.57 -4.99
CA MET A 102 -14.21 -0.49 -6.42
C MET A 102 -15.32 0.22 -7.19
N VAL A 103 -14.96 0.86 -8.31
CA VAL A 103 -15.95 1.24 -9.34
C VAL A 103 -16.49 -0.02 -10.02
N ASP A 104 -17.71 0.01 -10.54
CA ASP A 104 -18.46 -1.17 -10.97
C ASP A 104 -17.82 -1.95 -12.15
N ASP A 105 -16.98 -1.30 -12.96
CA ASP A 105 -16.27 -1.89 -14.12
C ASP A 105 -14.75 -2.05 -13.89
N ALA A 106 -14.26 -1.96 -12.65
CA ALA A 106 -12.84 -1.97 -12.34
C ALA A 106 -12.11 -3.22 -12.88
N ILE A 107 -12.66 -4.40 -12.62
CA ILE A 107 -12.08 -5.67 -13.07
C ILE A 107 -12.04 -5.72 -14.61
N GLU A 108 -13.13 -5.37 -15.28
CA GLU A 108 -13.21 -5.34 -16.74
C GLU A 108 -12.20 -4.36 -17.37
N GLN A 109 -11.96 -3.20 -16.74
CA GLN A 109 -10.96 -2.23 -17.19
C GLN A 109 -9.54 -2.80 -17.07
N ILE A 110 -9.24 -3.47 -15.95
CA ILE A 110 -7.95 -4.13 -15.73
C ILE A 110 -7.73 -5.22 -16.78
N GLU A 111 -8.71 -6.10 -17.01
CA GLU A 111 -8.63 -7.16 -17.99
C GLU A 111 -8.36 -6.62 -19.40
N LYS A 112 -9.16 -5.65 -19.85
CA LYS A 112 -9.00 -5.02 -21.17
C LYS A 112 -7.61 -4.42 -21.36
N MET A 113 -7.12 -3.72 -20.33
CA MET A 113 -5.81 -3.08 -20.36
C MET A 113 -4.69 -4.09 -20.38
N TRP A 114 -4.75 -5.08 -19.48
CA TRP A 114 -3.70 -6.07 -19.34
C TRP A 114 -3.62 -7.00 -20.56
N ASN A 115 -4.74 -7.51 -21.05
CA ASN A 115 -4.79 -8.36 -22.24
C ASN A 115 -4.28 -7.65 -23.51
N LYS A 116 -4.41 -6.32 -23.59
CA LYS A 116 -3.98 -5.55 -24.74
C LYS A 116 -2.53 -5.07 -24.68
N PHE A 117 -2.04 -4.71 -23.52
CA PHE A 117 -0.77 -4.00 -23.34
C PHE A 117 0.17 -4.64 -22.32
N GLY A 118 -0.27 -5.70 -21.62
CA GLY A 118 0.56 -6.42 -20.65
C GLY A 118 1.78 -7.04 -21.32
N GLU A 119 2.96 -6.75 -20.80
CA GLU A 119 4.25 -7.24 -21.27
C GLU A 119 5.16 -7.55 -20.07
N GLU A 120 6.14 -8.40 -20.22
CA GLU A 120 7.07 -8.79 -19.13
C GLU A 120 7.84 -7.63 -18.51
N LYS A 121 8.04 -6.55 -19.26
CA LYS A 121 8.72 -5.34 -18.77
C LYS A 121 7.89 -4.53 -17.77
N TYR A 122 6.58 -4.77 -17.68
CA TYR A 122 5.70 -4.06 -16.74
C TYR A 122 5.51 -4.84 -15.45
N ALA A 123 5.60 -4.13 -14.33
CA ALA A 123 5.20 -4.68 -13.04
C ALA A 123 3.69 -4.81 -12.88
N GLY A 124 2.92 -4.10 -13.72
CA GLY A 124 1.48 -4.07 -13.65
C GLY A 124 0.90 -2.74 -14.15
N ILE A 125 -0.16 -2.27 -13.51
CA ILE A 125 -0.92 -1.08 -13.90
C ILE A 125 -0.95 -0.08 -12.73
N ILE A 126 -0.86 1.22 -13.05
CA ILE A 126 -1.17 2.32 -12.14
C ILE A 126 -2.43 3.02 -12.62
N ALA A 127 -3.41 3.20 -11.72
CA ALA A 127 -4.70 3.80 -12.01
C ALA A 127 -5.07 4.88 -10.99
N LEU A 128 -6.21 5.53 -11.20
CA LEU A 128 -6.67 6.61 -10.34
C LEU A 128 -7.48 6.08 -9.16
N ASP A 129 -7.35 6.76 -8.03
CA ASP A 129 -8.30 6.75 -6.93
C ASP A 129 -9.13 8.04 -6.99
N ILE A 130 -10.42 7.94 -6.64
CA ILE A 130 -11.35 9.07 -6.62
C ILE A 130 -12.04 9.19 -5.27
N TYR A 131 -12.53 10.38 -4.97
CA TYR A 131 -13.49 10.61 -3.88
C TYR A 131 -14.89 10.15 -4.28
N GLN A 132 -15.80 10.01 -3.31
CA GLN A 132 -17.23 9.70 -3.55
C GLN A 132 -17.94 10.68 -4.51
N ASN A 133 -17.47 11.91 -4.60
CA ASN A 133 -17.98 12.93 -5.52
C ASN A 133 -17.39 12.83 -6.94
N GLY A 134 -16.64 11.79 -7.25
CA GLY A 134 -16.01 11.52 -8.55
C GLY A 134 -14.73 12.32 -8.83
N LYS A 135 -14.27 13.18 -7.91
CA LYS A 135 -13.03 13.93 -8.10
C LYS A 135 -11.80 13.04 -7.89
N VAL A 136 -10.81 13.17 -8.76
CA VAL A 136 -9.53 12.46 -8.64
C VAL A 136 -8.81 12.87 -7.36
N ILE A 137 -8.27 11.88 -6.64
CA ILE A 137 -7.41 12.11 -5.47
C ILE A 137 -6.04 12.59 -5.94
N GLY A 138 -5.72 13.83 -5.58
CA GLY A 138 -4.48 14.49 -5.98
C GLY A 138 -4.47 14.92 -7.45
N THR A 139 -3.58 14.38 -8.26
CA THR A 139 -3.42 14.72 -9.68
C THR A 139 -3.67 13.51 -10.59
N GLU A 140 -4.13 13.77 -11.81
CA GLU A 140 -4.17 12.73 -12.85
C GLU A 140 -2.77 12.19 -13.16
N LEU A 141 -2.74 11.01 -13.78
CA LEU A 141 -1.50 10.44 -14.30
C LEU A 141 -1.12 11.17 -15.62
N PRO A 142 0.17 11.23 -15.97
CA PRO A 142 0.60 11.85 -17.22
C PRO A 142 0.07 11.06 -18.43
N ASN A 143 -0.18 11.77 -19.54
CA ASN A 143 -0.60 11.17 -20.80
C ASN A 143 0.58 10.47 -21.49
N GLN A 144 0.98 9.31 -20.98
CA GLN A 144 2.04 8.45 -21.53
C GLN A 144 1.69 6.99 -21.30
N LYS A 145 2.33 6.06 -22.03
CA LYS A 145 2.01 4.62 -21.96
C LYS A 145 2.36 4.01 -20.60
N ASP A 146 3.50 4.40 -20.05
CA ASP A 146 4.06 3.80 -18.84
C ASP A 146 4.80 4.84 -18.00
N ILE A 147 5.03 4.52 -16.72
CA ILE A 147 5.67 5.40 -15.75
C ILE A 147 6.28 4.60 -14.59
N LYS A 148 7.31 5.20 -13.98
CA LYS A 148 7.77 4.82 -12.64
C LYS A 148 7.05 5.66 -11.57
N MET A 149 6.63 5.05 -10.48
CA MET A 149 5.99 5.75 -9.35
C MET A 149 6.87 6.89 -8.80
N TYR A 150 8.16 6.61 -8.65
CA TYR A 150 9.12 7.61 -8.18
C TYR A 150 9.14 8.85 -9.09
N ASP A 151 9.17 8.65 -10.40
CA ASP A 151 9.23 9.76 -11.35
C ASP A 151 7.94 10.58 -11.34
N TYR A 152 6.77 9.92 -11.23
CA TYR A 152 5.49 10.60 -11.07
C TYR A 152 5.49 11.53 -9.86
N TYR A 153 5.79 11.02 -8.66
CA TYR A 153 5.81 11.84 -7.45
C TYR A 153 6.97 12.86 -7.44
N SER A 154 8.08 12.56 -8.09
CA SER A 154 9.22 13.49 -8.17
C SER A 154 8.93 14.70 -9.04
N LYS A 155 8.08 14.54 -10.06
CA LYS A 155 7.63 15.59 -10.99
C LYS A 155 6.40 16.35 -10.49
N GLY A 156 5.96 16.13 -9.26
CA GLY A 156 4.87 16.88 -8.63
C GLY A 156 3.53 16.14 -8.61
N GLY A 157 3.49 14.87 -8.96
CA GLY A 157 2.33 13.99 -8.79
C GLY A 157 1.90 13.95 -7.31
N LYS A 158 0.60 13.89 -7.06
CA LYS A 158 0.00 13.92 -5.71
C LYS A 158 -1.13 12.93 -5.57
N GLY A 159 -1.42 12.58 -4.32
CA GLY A 159 -2.53 11.72 -3.94
C GLY A 159 -2.27 10.24 -4.19
N ASP A 160 -3.06 9.42 -3.54
CA ASP A 160 -2.97 7.97 -3.65
C ASP A 160 -3.37 7.51 -5.06
N LYS A 161 -2.84 6.37 -5.47
CA LYS A 161 -3.07 5.76 -6.77
C LYS A 161 -3.30 4.28 -6.58
N LYS A 162 -4.25 3.73 -7.33
CA LYS A 162 -4.51 2.29 -7.32
C LYS A 162 -3.45 1.55 -8.12
N LEU A 163 -2.88 0.53 -7.49
CA LEU A 163 -1.83 -0.29 -8.08
C LEU A 163 -2.34 -1.72 -8.27
N VAL A 164 -2.21 -2.21 -9.50
CA VAL A 164 -2.43 -3.60 -9.86
C VAL A 164 -1.07 -4.18 -10.21
N TYR A 165 -0.61 -5.18 -9.48
CA TYR A 165 0.71 -5.77 -9.70
C TYR A 165 0.62 -7.19 -10.25
N ARG A 166 1.63 -7.55 -11.05
CA ARG A 166 1.91 -8.96 -11.33
C ARG A 166 2.37 -9.63 -10.04
N THR A 167 1.73 -10.72 -9.69
CA THR A 167 2.01 -11.45 -8.45
C THR A 167 3.44 -11.96 -8.42
N GLU A 168 3.95 -12.47 -9.53
CA GLU A 168 5.35 -12.92 -9.62
C GLU A 168 6.35 -11.79 -9.37
N ILE A 169 6.03 -10.54 -9.79
CA ILE A 169 6.93 -9.41 -9.58
C ILE A 169 6.93 -9.00 -8.10
N ILE A 170 5.76 -8.91 -7.46
CA ILE A 170 5.68 -8.64 -6.02
C ILE A 170 6.53 -9.65 -5.23
N ASN A 171 6.49 -10.92 -5.61
CA ASN A 171 7.17 -12.01 -4.91
C ASN A 171 8.68 -12.09 -5.20
N LYS A 172 9.18 -11.42 -6.25
CA LYS A 172 10.64 -11.28 -6.48
C LYS A 172 11.33 -10.43 -5.41
N TYR A 173 10.61 -9.52 -4.77
CA TYR A 173 11.18 -8.61 -3.77
C TYR A 173 10.89 -9.09 -2.35
N PRO A 174 11.80 -8.83 -1.40
CA PRO A 174 11.64 -9.29 -0.02
C PRO A 174 10.30 -8.86 0.60
N PRO A 175 9.73 -9.65 1.51
CA PRO A 175 8.51 -9.25 2.24
C PRO A 175 8.73 -7.95 3.01
N TYR A 176 7.64 -7.32 3.44
CA TYR A 176 7.74 -6.19 4.35
C TYR A 176 8.42 -6.65 5.65
N PRO A 177 9.44 -5.92 6.13
CA PRO A 177 10.10 -6.30 7.37
C PRO A 177 9.16 -6.12 8.56
N VAL A 178 9.34 -6.97 9.57
CA VAL A 178 8.60 -6.91 10.84
C VAL A 178 9.57 -6.48 11.94
N PHE A 179 9.17 -5.52 12.75
CA PHE A 179 9.94 -5.06 13.90
C PHE A 179 9.15 -5.35 15.17
N GLU A 180 9.83 -5.93 16.16
CA GLU A 180 9.22 -6.28 17.45
C GLU A 180 8.56 -5.05 18.10
N GLY A 181 7.30 -5.18 18.51
CA GLY A 181 6.53 -4.10 19.11
C GLY A 181 6.04 -3.01 18.17
N GLU A 182 6.33 -3.06 16.86
CA GLU A 182 5.89 -2.09 15.87
C GLU A 182 4.85 -2.72 14.91
N LYS A 183 3.82 -1.93 14.57
CA LYS A 183 2.72 -2.37 13.69
C LYS A 183 2.61 -1.56 12.40
N TYR A 184 3.65 -0.80 12.04
CA TYR A 184 3.65 0.01 10.83
C TYR A 184 4.99 -0.03 10.09
N VAL A 185 4.94 -0.49 8.85
CA VAL A 185 5.95 -0.25 7.83
C VAL A 185 5.21 0.28 6.61
N SER A 186 5.70 1.38 6.03
CA SER A 186 5.05 1.99 4.87
C SER A 186 5.00 1.02 3.68
N LEU A 187 3.83 0.90 3.07
CA LEU A 187 3.61 0.12 1.85
C LEU A 187 4.45 0.63 0.66
N GLY A 188 4.93 1.85 0.75
CA GLY A 188 5.89 2.44 -0.19
C GLY A 188 7.19 1.66 -0.37
N TYR A 189 7.54 0.76 0.57
CA TYR A 189 8.70 -0.12 0.49
C TYR A 189 8.72 -0.95 -0.80
N LYS A 190 7.63 -1.66 -1.10
CA LYS A 190 7.55 -2.55 -2.27
C LYS A 190 7.66 -1.77 -3.58
N TRP A 191 6.83 -0.74 -3.78
CA TRP A 191 6.89 0.00 -5.03
C TRP A 191 8.23 0.70 -5.24
N LEU A 192 8.90 1.16 -4.17
CA LEU A 192 10.22 1.77 -4.28
C LEU A 192 11.29 0.78 -4.81
N LEU A 193 11.18 -0.50 -4.43
CA LEU A 193 12.06 -1.56 -4.94
C LEU A 193 11.70 -1.93 -6.38
N ILE A 194 10.43 -2.16 -6.67
CA ILE A 194 9.93 -2.56 -7.99
C ILE A 194 10.26 -1.49 -9.04
N ASP A 195 10.14 -0.23 -8.69
CA ASP A 195 10.46 0.92 -9.55
C ASP A 195 11.91 0.96 -10.05
N GLN A 196 12.84 0.22 -9.40
CA GLN A 196 14.23 0.15 -9.90
C GLN A 196 14.29 -0.62 -11.22
N ASP A 197 13.46 -1.65 -11.38
CA ASP A 197 13.59 -2.64 -12.44
C ASP A 197 12.44 -2.61 -13.45
N TYR A 198 11.23 -2.17 -13.04
CA TYR A 198 10.00 -2.25 -13.84
C TYR A 198 9.29 -0.92 -13.93
N ASP A 199 8.51 -0.76 -15.02
CA ASP A 199 7.55 0.32 -15.20
C ASP A 199 6.12 -0.17 -14.93
N LEU A 200 5.17 0.77 -14.77
CA LEU A 200 3.75 0.51 -14.64
C LEU A 200 3.01 1.09 -15.84
N LEU A 201 2.08 0.33 -16.43
CA LEU A 201 1.16 0.83 -17.45
C LEU A 201 0.23 1.89 -16.85
N VAL A 202 0.08 3.02 -17.54
CA VAL A 202 -0.76 4.13 -17.09
C VAL A 202 -2.20 3.94 -17.51
N MET A 203 -3.10 3.90 -16.54
CA MET A 203 -4.55 3.90 -16.73
C MET A 203 -5.15 5.17 -16.11
N ASN A 204 -5.44 6.19 -16.92
CA ASN A 204 -6.09 7.41 -16.46
C ASN A 204 -7.61 7.21 -16.28
N ARG A 205 -7.98 6.14 -15.57
CA ARG A 205 -9.35 5.81 -15.18
C ARG A 205 -9.39 5.44 -13.71
N PRO A 206 -10.49 5.74 -13.01
CA PRO A 206 -10.65 5.33 -11.62
C PRO A 206 -10.88 3.82 -11.53
N LEU A 207 -10.25 3.19 -10.54
CA LEU A 207 -10.53 1.81 -10.14
C LEU A 207 -11.14 1.74 -8.74
N CYS A 208 -10.90 2.75 -7.90
CA CYS A 208 -11.30 2.72 -6.52
C CYS A 208 -11.87 4.08 -6.07
N VAL A 209 -12.91 4.02 -5.25
CA VAL A 209 -13.47 5.13 -4.49
C VAL A 209 -12.95 5.04 -3.07
N VAL A 210 -12.27 6.09 -2.60
CA VAL A 210 -11.61 6.14 -1.30
C VAL A 210 -12.38 7.03 -0.34
N GLU A 211 -12.54 6.55 0.90
CA GLU A 211 -13.11 7.31 2.01
C GLU A 211 -12.06 7.61 3.07
N TYR A 212 -11.67 8.88 3.25
CA TYR A 212 -10.74 9.27 4.30
C TYR A 212 -11.42 9.35 5.65
N LEU A 213 -11.17 8.38 6.51
CA LEU A 213 -11.70 8.33 7.86
C LEU A 213 -10.96 9.28 8.82
N GLU A 214 -11.63 9.72 9.89
CA GLU A 214 -11.03 10.61 10.89
C GLU A 214 -9.97 9.91 11.75
N ASP A 215 -10.11 8.62 11.98
CA ASP A 215 -9.20 7.76 12.74
C ASP A 215 -8.06 7.16 11.90
N GLY A 216 -7.99 7.47 10.60
CA GLY A 216 -6.99 6.97 9.67
C GLY A 216 -5.55 7.35 10.04
N SER A 217 -4.58 6.48 9.69
CA SER A 217 -3.14 6.65 9.97
C SER A 217 -2.58 7.95 9.40
N SER A 218 -3.09 8.43 8.28
CA SER A 218 -2.65 9.68 7.63
C SER A 218 -2.81 10.92 8.52
N LYS A 219 -3.85 10.99 9.35
CA LYS A 219 -4.09 12.09 10.29
C LYS A 219 -3.28 11.99 11.59
N ASN A 220 -2.71 10.81 11.89
CA ASN A 220 -2.02 10.51 13.15
C ASN A 220 -0.51 10.27 12.97
N MET A 221 0.09 10.78 11.90
CA MET A 221 1.46 10.49 11.47
C MET A 221 2.54 10.72 12.55
N PHE A 222 2.39 11.73 13.43
CA PHE A 222 3.37 11.94 14.53
C PHE A 222 3.32 10.81 15.56
N ARG A 223 2.13 10.26 15.85
CA ARG A 223 1.98 9.08 16.71
C ARG A 223 2.63 7.86 16.05
N GLU A 224 2.43 7.68 14.73
CA GLU A 224 3.08 6.61 13.98
C GLU A 224 4.61 6.71 14.05
N TYR A 225 5.20 7.91 13.94
CA TYR A 225 6.66 8.10 14.10
C TYR A 225 7.17 7.70 15.48
N MET A 226 6.38 7.94 16.53
CA MET A 226 6.78 7.58 17.90
C MET A 226 6.64 6.07 18.15
N ASN A 227 5.59 5.45 17.64
CA ASN A 227 5.26 4.06 17.90
C ASN A 227 6.03 3.08 17.00
N ASN A 228 6.48 3.52 15.82
CA ASN A 228 7.08 2.66 14.80
C ASN A 228 8.44 3.19 14.29
N PRO A 229 9.36 3.61 15.16
CA PRO A 229 10.58 4.31 14.75
C PRO A 229 11.56 3.42 13.95
N ASN A 230 11.58 2.09 14.14
CA ASN A 230 12.39 1.18 13.34
C ASN A 230 11.88 1.08 11.91
N GLY A 231 10.57 0.91 11.70
CA GLY A 231 9.95 0.89 10.38
C GLY A 231 10.24 2.16 9.59
N PHE A 232 10.12 3.32 10.25
CA PHE A 232 10.47 4.59 9.62
C PHE A 232 11.97 4.72 9.34
N ALA A 233 12.86 4.37 10.28
CA ALA A 233 14.30 4.43 10.08
C ALA A 233 14.74 3.51 8.93
N PHE A 234 14.16 2.33 8.83
CA PHE A 234 14.40 1.38 7.75
C PHE A 234 14.04 1.98 6.39
N LEU A 235 12.83 2.50 6.23
CA LEU A 235 12.37 3.11 4.97
C LEU A 235 13.24 4.32 4.60
N ARG A 236 13.63 5.15 5.57
CA ARG A 236 14.52 6.31 5.32
C ARG A 236 15.89 5.88 4.79
N LYS A 237 16.46 4.79 5.32
CA LYS A 237 17.73 4.24 4.77
C LYS A 237 17.55 3.84 3.31
N LEU A 238 16.42 3.23 2.96
CA LEU A 238 16.11 2.85 1.60
C LEU A 238 15.95 4.08 0.67
N HIS A 239 15.19 5.08 1.09
CA HIS A 239 15.08 6.34 0.35
C HIS A 239 16.44 7.03 0.16
N MET A 240 17.31 7.08 1.20
CA MET A 240 18.67 7.62 1.03
C MET A 240 19.48 6.90 -0.06
N LYS A 241 19.23 5.61 -0.26
CA LYS A 241 19.89 4.82 -1.31
C LYS A 241 19.37 5.16 -2.70
N TYR A 242 18.03 5.30 -2.85
CA TYR A 242 17.38 5.42 -4.16
C TYR A 242 16.97 6.85 -4.56
N ASP A 243 16.90 7.80 -3.63
CA ASP A 243 16.58 9.19 -3.95
C ASP A 243 17.58 9.78 -4.96
N LYS A 244 17.05 10.28 -6.08
CA LYS A 244 17.84 10.83 -7.19
C LYS A 244 18.35 12.24 -6.91
N THR A 245 17.72 13.00 -6.00
CA THR A 245 18.08 14.41 -5.73
C THR A 245 18.71 14.61 -4.36
N LYS A 246 19.76 15.45 -4.28
CA LYS A 246 20.44 15.79 -3.04
C LYS A 246 19.47 16.42 -2.01
N ARG A 247 18.52 17.25 -2.48
CA ARG A 247 17.53 17.90 -1.60
C ARG A 247 16.63 16.89 -0.90
N ARG A 248 16.04 15.93 -1.65
CA ARG A 248 15.18 14.88 -1.06
C ARG A 248 16.00 14.00 -0.11
N LYS A 249 17.17 13.57 -0.55
CA LYS A 249 18.09 12.78 0.28
C LYS A 249 18.41 13.48 1.60
N PHE A 250 18.65 14.79 1.59
CA PHE A 250 18.91 15.55 2.81
C PHE A 250 17.68 15.61 3.74
N ILE A 251 16.47 15.85 3.19
CA ILE A 251 15.22 15.79 3.96
C ILE A 251 15.04 14.40 4.58
N THR A 252 15.30 13.36 3.81
CA THR A 252 15.26 11.96 4.30
C THR A 252 16.26 11.74 5.45
N CYS A 253 17.46 12.32 5.39
CA CYS A 253 18.42 12.28 6.49
C CYS A 253 17.90 12.95 7.76
N ILE A 254 17.20 14.10 7.65
CA ILE A 254 16.58 14.78 8.79
C ILE A 254 15.57 13.86 9.50
N HIS A 255 14.69 13.22 8.74
CA HIS A 255 13.72 12.28 9.29
C HIS A 255 14.38 11.02 9.87
N TYR A 256 15.44 10.51 9.23
CA TYR A 256 16.20 9.38 9.74
C TYR A 256 16.87 9.69 11.09
N VAL A 257 17.48 10.86 11.22
CA VAL A 257 18.05 11.34 12.48
C VAL A 257 16.98 11.41 13.57
N SER A 258 15.80 11.99 13.26
CA SER A 258 14.68 12.03 14.21
C SER A 258 14.27 10.64 14.71
N SER A 259 14.06 9.67 13.81
CA SER A 259 13.75 8.29 14.18
C SER A 259 14.88 7.67 15.02
N SER A 260 16.15 7.96 14.69
CA SER A 260 17.30 7.45 15.41
C SER A 260 17.39 7.98 16.84
N PHE A 261 16.98 9.23 17.07
CA PHE A 261 16.87 9.79 18.44
C PHE A 261 15.73 9.13 19.24
N ILE A 262 14.59 8.86 18.61
CA ILE A 262 13.49 8.11 19.26
C ILE A 262 13.98 6.73 19.69
N LEU A 263 14.70 6.03 18.81
CA LEU A 263 15.30 4.72 19.06
C LEU A 263 16.48 4.73 20.03
N LYS A 264 17.01 5.91 20.39
CA LYS A 264 18.28 6.04 21.13
C LYS A 264 19.44 5.29 20.46
N ASN A 265 19.41 5.18 19.12
CA ASN A 265 20.41 4.47 18.34
C ASN A 265 21.69 5.28 18.22
N LYS A 266 22.72 4.94 18.98
CA LYS A 266 24.03 5.60 18.96
C LYS A 266 24.86 5.30 17.68
N ARG A 267 24.45 4.31 16.89
CA ARG A 267 25.21 3.86 15.69
C ARG A 267 24.62 4.43 14.39
N PHE A 268 23.62 5.31 14.46
CA PHE A 268 22.86 5.79 13.29
C PHE A 268 23.71 6.40 12.18
N ILE A 269 24.81 7.08 12.52
CA ILE A 269 25.74 7.63 11.52
C ILE A 269 26.46 6.49 10.78
N LYS A 270 26.92 5.46 11.50
CA LYS A 270 27.59 4.30 10.90
C LYS A 270 26.66 3.52 9.98
N GLU A 271 25.41 3.40 10.35
CA GLU A 271 24.35 2.67 9.63
C GLU A 271 23.73 3.45 8.48
N SER A 272 24.00 4.76 8.38
CA SER A 272 23.45 5.60 7.32
C SER A 272 24.12 5.33 5.97
N PRO A 273 23.33 5.16 4.89
CA PRO A 273 23.85 5.13 3.51
C PRO A 273 24.44 6.48 3.06
N ALA A 274 24.09 7.60 3.73
CA ALA A 274 24.51 8.96 3.38
C ALA A 274 25.18 9.66 4.58
N LYS A 275 26.27 9.12 5.09
CA LYS A 275 26.92 9.51 6.37
C LYS A 275 27.14 11.00 6.52
N LEU A 276 27.78 11.67 5.54
CA LEU A 276 28.06 13.12 5.60
C LEU A 276 26.77 13.96 5.67
N MET A 277 25.77 13.64 4.82
CA MET A 277 24.47 14.31 4.85
C MET A 277 23.75 14.08 6.18
N THR A 278 23.86 12.86 6.74
CA THR A 278 23.27 12.52 8.03
C THR A 278 23.90 13.36 9.16
N ILE A 279 25.21 13.55 9.14
CA ILE A 279 25.89 14.44 10.12
C ILE A 279 25.39 15.89 9.99
N MET A 280 25.32 16.43 8.78
CA MET A 280 24.78 17.79 8.55
C MET A 280 23.29 17.90 8.94
N ALA A 281 22.55 16.81 8.88
CA ALA A 281 21.13 16.78 9.24
C ALA A 281 20.85 16.69 10.74
N ILE A 282 21.88 16.45 11.59
CA ILE A 282 21.70 16.27 13.05
C ILE A 282 20.91 17.41 13.71
N PRO A 283 21.28 18.70 13.55
CA PRO A 283 20.55 19.78 14.23
C PRO A 283 19.07 19.84 13.82
N PHE A 284 18.77 19.65 12.54
CA PHE A 284 17.41 19.67 12.02
C PHE A 284 16.60 18.44 12.47
N GLY A 285 17.22 17.26 12.45
CA GLY A 285 16.61 16.03 12.94
C GLY A 285 16.34 16.04 14.43
N PHE A 286 17.19 16.69 15.23
CA PHE A 286 16.93 16.90 16.65
C PHE A 286 15.72 17.82 16.88
N VAL A 287 15.61 18.92 16.13
CA VAL A 287 14.42 19.80 16.18
C VAL A 287 13.15 19.02 15.83
N LEU A 288 13.18 18.23 14.73
CA LEU A 288 12.06 17.40 14.34
C LEU A 288 11.68 16.37 15.41
N TYR A 289 12.65 15.72 16.03
CA TYR A 289 12.45 14.81 17.17
C TYR A 289 11.71 15.50 18.33
N ARG A 290 12.16 16.71 18.72
CA ARG A 290 11.52 17.49 19.80
C ARG A 290 10.08 17.90 19.44
N LEU A 291 9.86 18.32 18.19
CA LEU A 291 8.51 18.63 17.69
C LEU A 291 7.59 17.40 17.68
N THR A 292 8.10 16.24 17.32
CA THR A 292 7.35 14.98 17.33
C THR A 292 6.87 14.66 18.76
N ILE A 293 7.77 14.75 19.75
CA ILE A 293 7.41 14.52 21.16
C ILE A 293 6.34 15.52 21.64
N LEU A 294 6.52 16.81 21.33
CA LEU A 294 5.57 17.84 21.76
C LEU A 294 4.17 17.61 21.17
N LYS A 295 4.09 17.28 19.87
CA LYS A 295 2.81 17.02 19.20
C LYS A 295 2.12 15.75 19.69
N CYS A 296 2.88 14.75 20.11
CA CYS A 296 2.30 13.54 20.71
C CYS A 296 1.76 13.81 22.12
N LYS A 297 2.43 14.66 22.92
CA LYS A 297 1.97 15.01 24.28
C LYS A 297 0.70 15.88 24.28
N ASN A 298 0.51 16.74 23.30
CA ASN A 298 -0.64 17.66 23.23
C ASN A 298 -1.92 17.02 22.68
N LYS A 299 -1.90 15.73 22.31
CA LYS A 299 -3.06 14.97 21.83
C LYS A 299 -3.55 13.91 22.86
N ILE A 300 -2.99 13.90 24.07
CA ILE A 300 -3.44 13.17 25.25
C ILE A 300 -4.18 14.14 26.16
#